data_77069a97f367536db3e1af42e7ae34b3
#
_entry.id   77069a97f367536db3e1af42e7ae34b3
#
_cell.length_a   1.000
_cell.length_b   1.000
_cell.length_c   1.000
_cell.angle_alpha   90.00
_cell.angle_beta   90.00
_cell.angle_gamma   90.00
#
_symmetry.space_group_name_H-M   'P 1'
#
loop_
_entity.id
_entity.type
_entity.pdbx_description
1 polymer ?
#
loop_
_entity_poly.entity_id
_entity_poly.type
_entity_poly.pdbx_seq_one_letter_code
_entity_poly.pdbx_strand_id
1 'polypeptide(L)'
;MLAGCGGGGHGTATKTQNRCPTTGAHVTFPLLDPKTPHDVDVLTNLGEFAFRLDVQDSPCTTSSFASLVRKHFFDGTIFHRIVPGFVIQGGDPTATGRGGPGYTVIDVPPKNALYTEGVVAMAKSSTEQRGSAGSQFFIVTAPDAGLPPDYAVLGVVTKGLKVVERIGRLGNKVTERPTRRVAVLRMTLTS
;
A
#
# COMPACT_ATOMS: atom_id res chain seq x y z
N MET A 1 -13.35 -62.00 23.26
CA MET A 1 -12.19 -61.60 22.48
C MET A 1 -12.67 -60.89 21.22
N LEU A 2 -12.46 -59.62 21.11
CA LEU A 2 -12.41 -58.89 19.81
C LEU A 2 -12.01 -57.46 20.13
N ALA A 3 -10.81 -57.10 19.72
CA ALA A 3 -10.16 -55.79 19.84
C ALA A 3 -10.76 -54.84 18.80
N GLY A 4 -11.28 -53.68 19.25
CA GLY A 4 -11.68 -52.62 18.40
C GLY A 4 -10.54 -51.59 18.26
N CYS A 5 -9.92 -51.48 17.08
CA CYS A 5 -8.99 -50.43 16.73
C CYS A 5 -9.74 -49.10 16.49
N GLY A 6 -9.56 -48.16 17.36
CA GLY A 6 -9.97 -46.78 17.16
C GLY A 6 -8.99 -46.07 16.24
N GLY A 7 -9.41 -45.81 14.99
CA GLY A 7 -8.66 -44.93 14.07
C GLY A 7 -8.85 -43.47 14.44
N GLY A 8 -7.81 -42.83 15.00
CA GLY A 8 -7.74 -41.40 15.19
C GLY A 8 -7.60 -40.68 13.85
N GLY A 9 -8.67 -40.13 13.32
CA GLY A 9 -8.63 -39.23 12.17
C GLY A 9 -7.94 -37.94 12.56
N HIS A 10 -6.69 -37.73 12.11
CA HIS A 10 -6.04 -36.43 12.11
C HIS A 10 -6.75 -35.57 11.07
N GLY A 11 -7.71 -34.77 11.51
CA GLY A 11 -8.27 -33.68 10.73
C GLY A 11 -7.17 -32.66 10.47
N THR A 12 -6.50 -32.76 9.36
CA THR A 12 -5.70 -31.66 8.79
C THR A 12 -6.67 -30.52 8.50
N ALA A 13 -6.71 -29.53 9.37
CA ALA A 13 -7.39 -28.26 9.10
C ALA A 13 -6.73 -27.65 7.86
N THR A 14 -7.38 -27.84 6.72
CA THR A 14 -7.03 -27.16 5.47
C THR A 14 -7.21 -25.66 5.74
N LYS A 15 -6.09 -24.96 5.98
CA LYS A 15 -6.09 -23.50 5.99
C LYS A 15 -6.63 -23.06 4.63
N THR A 16 -7.87 -22.62 4.60
CA THR A 16 -8.46 -21.95 3.44
C THR A 16 -7.56 -20.75 3.16
N GLN A 17 -6.67 -20.87 2.18
CA GLN A 17 -5.90 -19.74 1.70
C GLN A 17 -6.90 -18.82 1.03
N ASN A 18 -7.32 -17.77 1.74
CA ASN A 18 -8.03 -16.66 1.13
C ASN A 18 -7.11 -16.10 0.03
N ARG A 19 -7.45 -16.42 -1.21
CA ARG A 19 -6.66 -15.99 -2.37
C ARG A 19 -7.21 -14.65 -2.84
N CYS A 20 -6.39 -13.62 -2.73
CA CYS A 20 -6.65 -12.38 -3.43
C CYS A 20 -6.47 -12.63 -4.93
N PRO A 21 -7.50 -12.42 -5.77
CA PRO A 21 -7.32 -12.52 -7.21
C PRO A 21 -6.32 -11.47 -7.69
N THR A 22 -5.40 -11.89 -8.55
CA THR A 22 -4.42 -11.01 -9.18
C THR A 22 -4.68 -10.92 -10.67
N THR A 23 -4.48 -9.74 -11.24
CA THR A 23 -4.41 -9.52 -12.69
C THR A 23 -2.93 -9.36 -13.07
N GLY A 24 -2.49 -9.96 -14.16
CA GLY A 24 -1.08 -10.05 -14.54
C GLY A 24 -0.43 -11.32 -14.00
N ALA A 25 0.73 -11.23 -13.38
CA ALA A 25 1.43 -12.38 -12.83
C ALA A 25 0.65 -13.04 -11.68
N HIS A 26 0.59 -14.36 -11.67
CA HIS A 26 0.04 -15.11 -10.53
C HIS A 26 0.99 -15.06 -9.35
N VAL A 27 0.57 -14.36 -8.30
CA VAL A 27 1.34 -14.21 -7.06
C VAL A 27 0.48 -14.60 -5.87
N THR A 28 1.08 -15.29 -4.92
CA THR A 28 0.46 -15.62 -3.64
C THR A 28 1.21 -14.90 -2.52
N PHE A 29 0.47 -14.39 -1.56
CA PHE A 29 1.02 -13.77 -0.35
C PHE A 29 0.09 -14.07 0.84
N PRO A 30 0.63 -14.13 2.07
CA PRO A 30 -0.18 -14.33 3.26
C PRO A 30 -1.05 -13.10 3.50
N LEU A 31 -2.31 -13.32 3.81
CA LEU A 31 -3.18 -12.23 4.26
C LEU A 31 -2.78 -11.76 5.66
N LEU A 32 -2.88 -10.46 5.87
CA LEU A 32 -2.72 -9.88 7.20
C LEU A 32 -3.95 -10.20 8.07
N ASP A 33 -3.73 -10.35 9.37
CA ASP A 33 -4.82 -10.49 10.33
C ASP A 33 -5.44 -9.10 10.61
N PRO A 34 -6.72 -8.88 10.30
CA PRO A 34 -7.37 -7.58 10.52
C PRO A 34 -7.55 -7.24 12.02
N LYS A 35 -7.32 -8.18 12.92
CA LYS A 35 -7.37 -7.96 14.37
C LYS A 35 -6.06 -7.45 14.96
N THR A 36 -4.98 -7.56 14.22
CA THR A 36 -3.66 -7.10 14.63
C THR A 36 -3.34 -5.78 13.90
N PRO A 37 -2.94 -4.72 14.61
CA PRO A 37 -2.46 -3.51 13.96
C PRO A 37 -1.18 -3.80 13.15
N HIS A 38 -1.11 -3.27 11.94
CA HIS A 38 0.06 -3.39 11.09
C HIS A 38 0.48 -1.99 10.66
N ASP A 39 1.68 -1.58 11.05
CA ASP A 39 2.26 -0.29 10.66
C ASP A 39 3.39 -0.51 9.64
N VAL A 40 3.56 0.45 8.75
CA VAL A 40 4.70 0.52 7.82
C VAL A 40 5.54 1.73 8.20
N ASP A 41 6.74 1.48 8.69
CA ASP A 41 7.74 2.51 8.94
C ASP A 41 8.49 2.82 7.63
N VAL A 42 8.57 4.09 7.29
CA VAL A 42 9.21 4.57 6.05
C VAL A 42 10.37 5.50 6.39
N LEU A 43 11.59 5.01 6.18
CA LEU A 43 12.81 5.81 6.29
C LEU A 43 13.10 6.45 4.93
N THR A 44 13.16 7.77 4.90
CA THR A 44 13.54 8.55 3.72
C THR A 44 14.83 9.33 3.96
N ASN A 45 15.44 9.84 2.90
CA ASN A 45 16.58 10.77 3.03
C ASN A 45 16.18 12.16 3.61
N LEU A 46 14.90 12.36 3.93
CA LEU A 46 14.37 13.60 4.52
C LEU A 46 13.75 13.42 5.91
N GLY A 47 13.83 12.23 6.48
CA GLY A 47 13.26 11.86 7.77
C GLY A 47 12.32 10.67 7.66
N GLU A 48 11.73 10.32 8.78
CA GLU A 48 10.91 9.13 8.95
C GLU A 48 9.45 9.49 9.13
N PHE A 49 8.58 8.64 8.63
CA PHE A 49 7.16 8.63 8.92
C PHE A 49 6.64 7.20 8.97
N ALA A 50 5.47 6.99 9.56
CA ALA A 50 4.81 5.69 9.57
C ALA A 50 3.33 5.85 9.24
N PHE A 51 2.75 4.79 8.66
CA PHE A 51 1.32 4.72 8.42
C PHE A 51 0.78 3.34 8.81
N ARG A 52 -0.46 3.33 9.32
CA ARG A 52 -1.20 2.12 9.65
C ARG A 52 -1.94 1.60 8.44
N LEU A 53 -1.83 0.30 8.19
CA LEU A 53 -2.55 -0.39 7.12
C LEU A 53 -4.03 -0.58 7.49
N ASP A 54 -4.91 -0.29 6.55
CA ASP A 54 -6.36 -0.53 6.66
C ASP A 54 -6.69 -1.95 6.14
N VAL A 55 -6.37 -2.95 6.96
CA VAL A 55 -6.56 -4.36 6.59
C VAL A 55 -8.03 -4.73 6.49
N GLN A 56 -8.91 -4.00 7.20
CA GLN A 56 -10.33 -4.31 7.24
C GLN A 56 -11.03 -3.96 5.92
N ASP A 57 -10.78 -2.77 5.40
CA ASP A 57 -11.44 -2.28 4.18
C ASP A 57 -10.67 -2.65 2.91
N SER A 58 -9.36 -2.94 3.02
CA SER A 58 -8.51 -3.27 1.87
C SER A 58 -7.61 -4.48 2.12
N PRO A 59 -8.18 -5.67 2.40
CA PRO A 59 -7.42 -6.85 2.82
C PRO A 59 -6.41 -7.36 1.78
N CYS A 60 -6.75 -7.33 0.49
CA CYS A 60 -5.86 -7.77 -0.58
C CYS A 60 -4.76 -6.75 -0.85
N THR A 61 -5.10 -5.49 -0.89
CA THR A 61 -4.17 -4.37 -1.13
C THR A 61 -3.12 -4.28 -0.03
N THR A 62 -3.56 -4.28 1.23
CA THR A 62 -2.65 -4.20 2.39
C THR A 62 -1.75 -5.41 2.50
N SER A 63 -2.29 -6.62 2.24
CA SER A 63 -1.51 -7.86 2.29
C SER A 63 -0.49 -7.94 1.15
N SER A 64 -0.87 -7.52 -0.07
CA SER A 64 0.04 -7.40 -1.21
C SER A 64 1.15 -6.40 -0.90
N PHE A 65 0.79 -5.19 -0.42
CA PHE A 65 1.74 -4.16 -0.06
C PHE A 65 2.72 -4.63 1.03
N ALA A 66 2.22 -5.25 2.09
CA ALA A 66 3.04 -5.84 3.15
C ALA A 66 4.00 -6.92 2.63
N SER A 67 3.56 -7.73 1.66
CA SER A 67 4.44 -8.71 1.00
C SER A 67 5.57 -8.03 0.22
N LEU A 68 5.28 -6.93 -0.47
CA LEU A 68 6.29 -6.14 -1.18
C LEU A 68 7.27 -5.47 -0.22
N VAL A 69 6.78 -4.94 0.91
CA VAL A 69 7.64 -4.39 1.99
C VAL A 69 8.60 -5.44 2.53
N ARG A 70 8.10 -6.65 2.85
CA ARG A 70 8.96 -7.77 3.33
C ARG A 70 10.01 -8.22 2.31
N LYS A 71 9.77 -7.99 1.02
CA LYS A 71 10.70 -8.29 -0.08
C LYS A 71 11.65 -7.14 -0.40
N HIS A 72 11.63 -6.08 0.38
CA HIS A 72 12.42 -4.86 0.15
C HIS A 72 12.18 -4.20 -1.22
N PHE A 73 10.99 -4.40 -1.79
CA PHE A 73 10.64 -3.91 -3.13
C PHE A 73 10.72 -2.38 -3.23
N PHE A 74 10.44 -1.68 -2.14
CA PHE A 74 10.40 -0.21 -2.12
C PHE A 74 11.75 0.44 -1.80
N ASP A 75 12.73 -0.33 -1.32
CA ASP A 75 14.03 0.18 -0.92
C ASP A 75 14.75 0.78 -2.14
N GLY A 76 15.22 2.02 -2.04
CA GLY A 76 15.85 2.76 -3.13
C GLY A 76 14.89 3.42 -4.13
N THR A 77 13.58 3.15 -4.07
CA THR A 77 12.58 3.86 -4.88
C THR A 77 12.51 5.34 -4.50
N ILE A 78 11.81 6.14 -5.28
CA ILE A 78 11.67 7.57 -5.02
C ILE A 78 10.20 7.99 -5.04
N PHE A 79 9.91 9.11 -4.40
CA PHE A 79 8.69 9.86 -4.69
C PHE A 79 8.90 10.60 -6.02
N HIS A 80 8.42 10.01 -7.11
CA HIS A 80 8.68 10.49 -8.47
C HIS A 80 7.73 11.60 -8.92
N ARG A 81 6.56 11.75 -8.25
CA ARG A 81 5.57 12.78 -8.50
C ARG A 81 5.19 13.45 -7.17
N ILE A 82 5.27 14.78 -7.13
CA ILE A 82 4.88 15.57 -5.97
C ILE A 82 4.09 16.77 -6.47
N VAL A 83 2.82 16.85 -6.07
CA VAL A 83 1.94 17.98 -6.36
C VAL A 83 1.72 18.76 -5.08
N PRO A 84 2.34 19.94 -4.92
CA PRO A 84 2.23 20.73 -3.69
C PRO A 84 0.78 21.02 -3.32
N GLY A 85 0.40 20.74 -2.07
CA GLY A 85 -0.95 20.93 -1.57
C GLY A 85 -1.97 19.94 -2.12
N PHE A 86 -1.51 18.80 -2.64
CA PHE A 86 -2.37 17.72 -3.13
C PHE A 86 -1.86 16.36 -2.67
N VAL A 87 -0.85 15.79 -3.31
CA VAL A 87 -0.31 14.45 -2.99
C VAL A 87 1.20 14.36 -3.21
N ILE A 88 1.83 13.39 -2.53
CA ILE A 88 3.13 12.84 -2.87
C ILE A 88 2.95 11.39 -3.34
N GLN A 89 3.53 11.00 -4.47
CA GLN A 89 3.35 9.68 -5.07
C GLN A 89 4.70 8.99 -5.29
N GLY A 90 4.77 7.72 -4.88
CA GLY A 90 5.94 6.87 -5.00
C GLY A 90 5.59 5.41 -5.27
N GLY A 91 6.53 4.48 -4.97
CA GLY A 91 6.32 3.04 -5.10
C GLY A 91 6.49 2.47 -6.51
N ASP A 92 7.02 3.28 -7.44
CA ASP A 92 7.40 2.84 -8.77
C ASP A 92 8.90 2.49 -8.79
N PRO A 93 9.30 1.23 -9.03
CA PRO A 93 10.71 0.84 -9.07
C PRO A 93 11.47 1.48 -10.25
N THR A 94 10.77 1.92 -11.28
CA THR A 94 11.37 2.56 -12.47
C THR A 94 11.35 4.09 -12.40
N ALA A 95 10.63 4.67 -11.45
CA ALA A 95 10.42 6.12 -11.27
C ALA A 95 9.83 6.84 -12.51
N THR A 96 9.17 6.11 -13.40
CA THR A 96 8.56 6.64 -14.63
C THR A 96 7.07 6.96 -14.49
N GLY A 97 6.45 6.51 -13.38
CA GLY A 97 5.01 6.51 -13.19
C GLY A 97 4.28 5.34 -13.85
N ARG A 98 5.02 4.40 -14.47
CA ARG A 98 4.47 3.26 -15.21
C ARG A 98 4.95 1.91 -14.67
N GLY A 99 5.91 1.89 -13.78
CA GLY A 99 6.45 0.68 -13.17
C GLY A 99 5.53 0.13 -12.08
N GLY A 100 5.73 -1.16 -11.77
CA GLY A 100 4.94 -1.85 -10.74
C GLY A 100 5.48 -3.25 -10.48
N PRO A 101 4.78 -4.07 -9.69
CA PRO A 101 5.22 -5.39 -9.27
C PRO A 101 4.94 -6.49 -10.34
N GLY A 102 4.36 -6.14 -11.50
CA GLY A 102 3.98 -7.09 -12.55
C GLY A 102 2.58 -7.69 -12.35
N TYR A 103 1.85 -7.26 -11.32
CA TYR A 103 0.48 -7.68 -11.05
C TYR A 103 -0.30 -6.56 -10.34
N THR A 104 -1.62 -6.69 -10.32
CA THR A 104 -2.51 -5.87 -9.49
C THR A 104 -3.46 -6.76 -8.69
N VAL A 105 -3.89 -6.28 -7.55
CA VAL A 105 -5.02 -6.77 -6.76
C VAL A 105 -6.13 -5.72 -6.76
N ILE A 106 -7.30 -6.06 -6.21
CA ILE A 106 -8.44 -5.17 -6.23
C ILE A 106 -9.13 -5.20 -4.87
N ASP A 107 -9.21 -4.02 -4.25
CA ASP A 107 -10.12 -3.72 -3.16
C ASP A 107 -10.86 -2.42 -3.51
N VAL A 108 -12.14 -2.54 -3.80
CA VAL A 108 -12.97 -1.39 -4.18
C VAL A 108 -13.28 -0.57 -2.92
N PRO A 109 -12.85 0.70 -2.86
CA PRO A 109 -13.09 1.52 -1.68
C PRO A 109 -14.61 1.78 -1.48
N PRO A 110 -15.04 2.02 -0.23
CA PRO A 110 -16.41 2.43 0.07
C PRO A 110 -16.82 3.68 -0.74
N LYS A 111 -18.11 3.80 -1.08
CA LYS A 111 -18.61 4.95 -1.87
C LYS A 111 -18.40 6.31 -1.18
N ASN A 112 -18.27 6.31 0.14
CA ASN A 112 -18.02 7.48 0.97
C ASN A 112 -16.56 7.63 1.42
N ALA A 113 -15.63 6.91 0.78
CA ALA A 113 -14.21 7.07 1.06
C ALA A 113 -13.77 8.52 0.79
N LEU A 114 -13.08 9.10 1.76
CA LEU A 114 -12.52 10.45 1.69
C LEU A 114 -10.99 10.38 1.65
N TYR A 115 -10.40 11.22 0.83
CA TYR A 115 -8.94 11.31 0.69
C TYR A 115 -8.46 12.61 1.31
N THR A 116 -8.48 12.62 2.64
CA THR A 116 -8.03 13.76 3.47
C THR A 116 -6.55 13.65 3.82
N GLU A 117 -6.00 14.69 4.42
CA GLU A 117 -4.58 14.76 4.79
C GLU A 117 -4.15 13.54 5.61
N GLY A 118 -3.01 12.97 5.22
CA GLY A 118 -2.45 11.76 5.82
C GLY A 118 -3.02 10.45 5.31
N VAL A 119 -4.11 10.43 4.52
CA VAL A 119 -4.59 9.20 3.87
C VAL A 119 -3.55 8.72 2.87
N VAL A 120 -3.26 7.42 2.93
CA VAL A 120 -2.41 6.69 1.98
C VAL A 120 -3.31 5.83 1.11
N ALA A 121 -3.23 6.00 -0.21
CA ALA A 121 -4.04 5.22 -1.15
C ALA A 121 -3.21 4.76 -2.34
N MET A 122 -3.71 3.72 -3.03
CA MET A 122 -3.00 3.15 -4.18
C MET A 122 -3.27 3.96 -5.43
N ALA A 123 -2.20 4.29 -6.15
CA ALA A 123 -2.32 4.94 -7.45
C ALA A 123 -2.73 3.91 -8.52
N LYS A 124 -3.60 4.33 -9.42
CA LYS A 124 -4.02 3.58 -10.60
C LYS A 124 -4.09 4.49 -11.83
N SER A 125 -4.01 3.93 -13.01
CA SER A 125 -4.27 4.65 -14.25
C SER A 125 -5.78 4.88 -14.46
N SER A 126 -6.14 5.79 -15.37
CA SER A 126 -7.55 6.06 -15.70
C SER A 126 -8.25 4.86 -16.37
N THR A 127 -7.50 3.96 -16.98
CA THR A 127 -8.01 2.77 -17.67
C THR A 127 -8.19 1.56 -16.74
N GLU A 128 -7.59 1.59 -15.55
CA GLU A 128 -7.76 0.54 -14.55
C GLU A 128 -9.06 0.71 -13.79
N GLN A 129 -9.66 -0.42 -13.42
CA GLN A 129 -10.92 -0.39 -12.66
C GLN A 129 -10.72 0.19 -11.25
N ARG A 130 -11.84 0.58 -10.64
CA ARG A 130 -11.87 1.07 -9.25
C ARG A 130 -11.21 0.06 -8.32
N GLY A 131 -10.39 0.56 -7.40
CA GLY A 131 -9.74 -0.26 -6.39
C GLY A 131 -8.54 -1.06 -6.89
N SER A 132 -8.10 -0.89 -8.16
CA SER A 132 -6.88 -1.52 -8.64
C SER A 132 -5.65 -1.03 -7.86
N ALA A 133 -4.81 -1.96 -7.44
CA ALA A 133 -3.63 -1.71 -6.62
C ALA A 133 -2.44 -2.54 -7.11
N GLY A 134 -1.42 -1.88 -7.63
CA GLY A 134 -0.10 -2.44 -7.92
C GLY A 134 0.87 -2.21 -6.76
N SER A 135 1.92 -1.41 -7.00
CA SER A 135 2.86 -0.97 -5.97
C SER A 135 2.88 0.54 -5.79
N GLN A 136 2.42 1.32 -6.77
CA GLN A 136 2.42 2.77 -6.65
C GLN A 136 1.35 3.22 -5.66
N PHE A 137 1.74 4.14 -4.78
CA PHE A 137 0.86 4.71 -3.76
C PHE A 137 1.05 6.23 -3.70
N PHE A 138 0.05 6.93 -3.18
CA PHE A 138 0.16 8.34 -2.87
C PHE A 138 -0.26 8.62 -1.42
N ILE A 139 0.28 9.70 -0.87
CA ILE A 139 -0.12 10.22 0.45
C ILE A 139 -0.70 11.61 0.22
N VAL A 140 -1.88 11.85 0.75
CA VAL A 140 -2.56 13.12 0.63
C VAL A 140 -1.90 14.16 1.54
N THR A 141 -1.62 15.35 1.00
CA THR A 141 -1.06 16.51 1.70
C THR A 141 -2.00 17.71 1.67
N ALA A 142 -3.15 17.58 1.02
CA ALA A 142 -4.24 18.55 1.09
C ALA A 142 -5.15 18.24 2.28
N PRO A 143 -5.87 19.23 2.85
CA PRO A 143 -6.93 18.97 3.81
C PRO A 143 -7.98 17.99 3.26
N ASP A 144 -8.34 18.13 1.98
CA ASP A 144 -9.14 17.20 1.18
C ASP A 144 -8.62 17.26 -0.26
N ALA A 145 -8.33 16.10 -0.83
CA ALA A 145 -7.87 15.98 -2.20
C ALA A 145 -9.01 16.07 -3.23
N GLY A 146 -10.27 16.01 -2.81
CA GLY A 146 -11.44 16.05 -3.70
C GLY A 146 -11.49 14.89 -4.71
N LEU A 147 -10.82 13.78 -4.42
CA LEU A 147 -10.75 12.61 -5.30
C LEU A 147 -12.04 11.77 -5.21
N PRO A 148 -12.51 11.21 -6.33
CA PRO A 148 -13.60 10.25 -6.30
C PRO A 148 -13.16 8.97 -5.57
N PRO A 149 -14.10 8.18 -5.00
CA PRO A 149 -13.80 6.94 -4.26
C PRO A 149 -13.40 5.79 -5.20
N ASP A 150 -12.32 5.99 -5.95
CA ASP A 150 -11.81 5.07 -6.98
C ASP A 150 -10.51 4.37 -6.60
N TYR A 151 -9.82 4.86 -5.58
CA TYR A 151 -8.49 4.43 -5.19
C TYR A 151 -8.57 3.55 -3.93
N ALA A 152 -8.01 2.33 -3.96
CA ALA A 152 -7.97 1.48 -2.79
C ALA A 152 -7.24 2.20 -1.63
N VAL A 153 -7.89 2.32 -0.48
CA VAL A 153 -7.27 2.93 0.69
C VAL A 153 -6.27 1.95 1.27
N LEU A 154 -5.01 2.36 1.33
CA LEU A 154 -3.94 1.55 1.93
C LEU A 154 -3.85 1.75 3.45
N GLY A 155 -4.16 2.95 3.92
CA GLY A 155 -4.08 3.27 5.33
C GLY A 155 -4.01 4.76 5.62
N VAL A 156 -3.49 5.12 6.80
CA VAL A 156 -3.36 6.50 7.27
C VAL A 156 -2.04 6.72 7.99
N VAL A 157 -1.41 7.88 7.78
CA VAL A 157 -0.18 8.29 8.47
C VAL A 157 -0.45 8.45 9.96
N THR A 158 0.32 7.71 10.78
CA THR A 158 0.20 7.71 12.25
C THR A 158 1.34 8.45 12.93
N LYS A 159 2.50 8.55 12.25
CA LYS A 159 3.69 9.27 12.76
C LYS A 159 4.36 10.03 11.64
N GLY A 160 4.98 11.16 11.97
CA GLY A 160 5.83 11.89 11.02
C GLY A 160 5.08 12.64 9.91
N LEU A 161 3.81 13.03 10.09
CA LEU A 161 3.04 13.78 9.10
C LEU A 161 3.77 15.05 8.63
N LYS A 162 4.47 15.74 9.54
CA LYS A 162 5.32 16.89 9.21
C LYS A 162 6.46 16.59 8.22
N VAL A 163 6.94 15.33 8.18
CA VAL A 163 7.92 14.88 7.17
C VAL A 163 7.23 14.77 5.82
N VAL A 164 6.04 14.18 5.78
CA VAL A 164 5.21 14.06 4.56
C VAL A 164 4.88 15.43 3.98
N GLU A 165 4.41 16.38 4.82
CA GLU A 165 4.15 17.77 4.41
C GLU A 165 5.41 18.47 3.87
N ARG A 166 6.58 18.26 4.53
CA ARG A 166 7.85 18.83 4.07
C ARG A 166 8.24 18.27 2.70
N ILE A 167 8.04 16.97 2.46
CA ILE A 167 8.23 16.36 1.15
C ILE A 167 7.25 16.97 0.14
N GLY A 168 5.98 17.14 0.52
CA GLY A 168 4.94 17.74 -0.33
C GLY A 168 5.27 19.13 -0.86
N ARG A 169 6.08 19.90 -0.13
CA ARG A 169 6.54 21.23 -0.57
C ARG A 169 7.65 21.21 -1.61
N LEU A 170 8.22 20.03 -1.91
CA LEU A 170 9.33 19.90 -2.87
C LEU A 170 8.87 19.67 -4.31
N GLY A 171 7.57 19.66 -4.59
CA GLY A 171 7.07 19.53 -5.95
C GLY A 171 7.25 20.78 -6.79
N ASN A 172 7.59 20.58 -8.06
CA ASN A 172 7.49 21.65 -9.06
C ASN A 172 6.03 21.75 -9.52
N LYS A 173 5.44 22.93 -9.42
CA LYS A 173 4.02 23.14 -9.72
C LYS A 173 3.63 22.91 -11.19
N VAL A 174 4.60 22.95 -12.11
CA VAL A 174 4.36 22.78 -13.55
C VAL A 174 4.63 21.35 -14.00
N THR A 175 5.75 20.78 -13.56
CA THR A 175 6.17 19.43 -13.99
C THR A 175 5.73 18.32 -13.07
N GLU A 176 5.23 18.66 -11.87
CA GLU A 176 4.87 17.75 -10.77
C GLU A 176 6.03 16.85 -10.30
N ARG A 177 7.24 17.13 -10.76
CA ARG A 177 8.44 16.40 -10.36
C ARG A 177 9.04 17.01 -9.09
N PRO A 178 9.67 16.20 -8.24
CA PRO A 178 10.39 16.73 -7.09
C PRO A 178 11.55 17.63 -7.53
N THR A 179 11.73 18.77 -6.86
CA THR A 179 12.84 19.71 -7.10
C THR A 179 14.20 19.18 -6.63
N ARG A 180 14.18 18.14 -5.80
CA ARG A 180 15.33 17.32 -5.41
C ARG A 180 14.91 15.89 -5.17
N ARG A 181 15.84 14.95 -5.28
CA ARG A 181 15.55 13.52 -5.06
C ARG A 181 15.03 13.27 -3.65
N VAL A 182 13.87 12.62 -3.57
CA VAL A 182 13.27 12.12 -2.33
C VAL A 182 13.26 10.60 -2.40
N ALA A 183 14.20 9.97 -1.72
CA ALA A 183 14.40 8.52 -1.78
C ALA A 183 13.80 7.83 -0.55
N VAL A 184 13.13 6.72 -0.78
CA VAL A 184 12.80 5.72 0.26
C VAL A 184 14.07 4.89 0.47
N LEU A 185 14.67 5.01 1.64
CA LEU A 185 15.87 4.25 2.00
C LEU A 185 15.52 2.85 2.47
N ARG A 186 14.39 2.73 3.18
CA ARG A 186 13.85 1.45 3.66
C ARG A 186 12.38 1.58 4.01
N MET A 187 11.62 0.51 3.79
CA MET A 187 10.32 0.29 4.42
C MET A 187 10.37 -0.96 5.29
N THR A 188 9.75 -0.88 6.47
CA THR A 188 9.67 -2.00 7.43
C THR A 188 8.24 -2.19 7.90
N LEU A 189 7.76 -3.43 7.91
CA LEU A 189 6.45 -3.77 8.46
C LEU A 189 6.63 -4.12 9.94
N THR A 190 5.82 -3.50 10.80
CA THR A 190 5.74 -3.75 12.24
C THR A 190 4.31 -4.10 12.64
N SER A 191 4.13 -4.88 13.71
CA SER A 191 2.84 -5.34 14.23
C SER A 191 2.92 -5.55 15.73
#